data_2c6720a35999e3853aca61453f651cba
#
_entry.id   2c6720a35999e3853aca61453f651cba
#
_cell.length_a   1.000
_cell.length_b   1.000
_cell.length_c   1.000
_cell.angle_alpha   90.00
_cell.angle_beta   90.00
_cell.angle_gamma   90.00
#
_symmetry.space_group_name_H-M   'P 1'
#
loop_
_entity.id
_entity.type
_entity.pdbx_description
1 polymer ?
#
loop_
_entity_poly.entity_id
_entity_poly.type
_entity_poly.pdbx_seq_one_letter_code
_entity_poly.pdbx_strand_id
1 'polypeptide(L)'
;MLFRSLLGEADDDYRAQQSIRTWFNVSQPRRRYVKFALSILNMGFMRGLSPHYMRGTPAINAWVENLVASDPELQARGFSVLREVATLGYHHADFEAATDKQHPYQKMLACLWRESPYIRIAPNRRLMTMAALLHRDASGDALLSALIDASGIGARRWIERYLAAYMTPLLHCFFAHDLVFMPHGESLILQLENHVPVGAILKDIGEETGIFDNVQSLPEAAPRVLVEAPEQFMFL
;
A
#
# COMPACT_ATOMS: atom_id res chain seq x y z
N MET A 1 9.51 -26.07 -22.45
CA MET A 1 9.09 -27.02 -21.39
C MET A 1 7.97 -26.35 -20.58
N LEU A 2 6.79 -26.91 -20.57
CA LEU A 2 5.65 -26.32 -19.87
C LEU A 2 5.59 -26.92 -18.46
N PHE A 3 6.13 -26.24 -17.48
CA PHE A 3 5.95 -26.57 -16.08
C PHE A 3 4.60 -26.07 -15.57
N ARG A 4 3.52 -26.56 -16.15
CA ARG A 4 2.16 -26.25 -15.71
C ARG A 4 1.53 -27.55 -15.20
N SER A 5 1.71 -27.81 -13.93
CA SER A 5 0.95 -28.85 -13.26
C SER A 5 -0.08 -28.18 -12.37
N LEU A 6 -1.33 -28.59 -12.48
CA LEU A 6 -2.36 -28.25 -11.51
C LEU A 6 -2.01 -29.00 -10.23
N LEU A 7 -1.74 -28.24 -9.16
CA LEU A 7 -1.42 -28.81 -7.84
C LEU A 7 -2.69 -29.14 -7.03
N GLY A 8 -3.79 -28.49 -7.37
CA GLY A 8 -5.08 -28.61 -6.71
C GLY A 8 -5.84 -27.29 -6.78
N GLU A 9 -7.06 -27.32 -6.30
CA GLU A 9 -7.88 -26.12 -6.12
C GLU A 9 -7.55 -25.45 -4.79
N ALA A 10 -7.70 -24.13 -4.71
CA ALA A 10 -7.58 -23.38 -3.47
C ALA A 10 -8.87 -23.51 -2.64
N ASP A 11 -8.78 -23.38 -1.32
CA ASP A 11 -9.93 -23.43 -0.42
C ASP A 11 -10.90 -22.24 -0.60
N ASP A 12 -10.39 -21.11 -1.10
CA ASP A 12 -11.11 -19.84 -1.27
C ASP A 12 -10.97 -19.33 -2.70
N ASP A 13 -11.97 -18.57 -3.15
CA ASP A 13 -11.92 -17.84 -4.42
C ASP A 13 -11.16 -16.52 -4.25
N TYR A 14 -10.30 -16.22 -5.23
CA TYR A 14 -9.53 -14.98 -5.27
C TYR A 14 -9.80 -14.21 -6.56
N ARG A 15 -9.85 -12.89 -6.45
CA ARG A 15 -9.95 -11.96 -7.58
C ARG A 15 -8.71 -11.09 -7.68
N ALA A 16 -8.12 -11.04 -8.87
CA ALA A 16 -7.03 -10.12 -9.16
C ALA A 16 -7.49 -8.67 -8.96
N GLN A 17 -6.64 -7.88 -8.33
CA GLN A 17 -6.84 -6.44 -8.17
C GLN A 17 -6.23 -5.68 -9.34
N GLN A 18 -6.45 -4.38 -9.40
CA GLN A 18 -5.92 -3.50 -10.43
C GLN A 18 -4.39 -3.60 -10.60
N SER A 19 -3.66 -3.87 -9.53
CA SER A 19 -2.20 -4.07 -9.55
C SER A 19 -1.76 -5.41 -10.16
N ILE A 20 -2.65 -6.14 -10.86
CA ILE A 20 -2.47 -7.42 -11.58
C ILE A 20 -1.86 -8.57 -10.75
N ARG A 21 -1.00 -8.31 -9.78
CA ARG A 21 -0.28 -9.30 -8.96
C ARG A 21 -0.80 -9.40 -7.51
N THR A 22 -1.76 -8.58 -7.13
CA THR A 22 -2.40 -8.61 -5.82
C THR A 22 -3.78 -9.26 -5.93
N TRP A 23 -4.05 -10.21 -5.05
CA TRP A 23 -5.25 -11.01 -5.07
C TRP A 23 -6.08 -10.78 -3.81
N PHE A 24 -7.35 -10.47 -4.02
CA PHE A 24 -8.35 -10.30 -2.97
C PHE A 24 -9.12 -11.60 -2.77
N ASN A 25 -9.27 -12.02 -1.51
CA ASN A 25 -10.09 -13.17 -1.16
C ASN A 25 -11.57 -12.76 -1.18
N VAL A 26 -12.31 -13.23 -2.20
CA VAL A 26 -13.73 -12.90 -2.35
C VAL A 26 -14.63 -13.79 -1.50
N SER A 27 -14.21 -15.03 -1.20
CA SER A 27 -14.93 -15.94 -0.31
C SER A 27 -14.92 -15.43 1.13
N GLN A 28 -13.81 -14.84 1.56
CA GLN A 28 -13.60 -14.34 2.92
C GLN A 28 -12.93 -12.95 2.90
N PRO A 29 -13.67 -11.85 2.66
CA PRO A 29 -13.14 -10.49 2.45
C PRO A 29 -12.28 -9.94 3.60
N ARG A 30 -12.43 -10.49 4.80
CA ARG A 30 -11.63 -10.11 5.98
C ARG A 30 -10.28 -10.83 6.07
N ARG A 31 -10.05 -11.87 5.25
CA ARG A 31 -8.74 -12.52 5.13
C ARG A 31 -7.75 -11.64 4.38
N ARG A 32 -6.48 -11.99 4.50
CA ARG A 32 -5.37 -11.25 3.91
C ARG A 32 -5.40 -11.28 2.39
N TYR A 33 -4.99 -10.18 1.79
CA TYR A 33 -4.59 -10.14 0.38
C TYR A 33 -3.28 -10.89 0.20
N VAL A 34 -3.09 -11.47 -0.97
CA VAL A 34 -1.82 -12.09 -1.37
C VAL A 34 -1.26 -11.33 -2.56
N LYS A 35 0.00 -10.90 -2.47
CA LYS A 35 0.72 -10.22 -3.55
C LYS A 35 1.88 -11.11 -3.99
N PHE A 36 1.90 -11.49 -5.26
CA PHE A 36 2.93 -12.34 -5.85
C PHE A 36 3.89 -11.53 -6.71
N ALA A 37 5.10 -12.07 -6.91
CA ALA A 37 5.95 -11.63 -7.99
C ALA A 37 5.42 -12.16 -9.33
N LEU A 38 5.48 -11.33 -10.38
CA LEU A 38 5.13 -11.71 -11.75
C LEU A 38 6.21 -11.20 -12.71
N SER A 39 6.65 -12.04 -13.65
CA SER A 39 7.59 -11.64 -14.70
C SER A 39 6.88 -10.87 -15.83
N ILE A 40 6.21 -9.80 -15.44
CA ILE A 40 5.47 -8.90 -16.33
C ILE A 40 6.06 -7.51 -16.22
N LEU A 41 6.36 -6.89 -17.34
CA LEU A 41 6.71 -5.48 -17.42
C LEU A 41 5.41 -4.67 -17.46
N ASN A 42 5.21 -3.80 -16.49
CA ASN A 42 4.05 -2.91 -16.41
C ASN A 42 4.51 -1.51 -16.00
N MET A 43 4.17 -0.50 -16.81
CA MET A 43 4.58 0.89 -16.61
C MET A 43 6.10 1.05 -16.45
N GLY A 44 6.87 0.31 -17.24
CA GLY A 44 8.34 0.37 -17.23
C GLY A 44 9.03 -0.46 -16.15
N PHE A 45 8.29 -1.09 -15.23
CA PHE A 45 8.87 -1.86 -14.13
C PHE A 45 8.49 -3.33 -14.18
N MET A 46 9.49 -4.21 -13.95
CA MET A 46 9.25 -5.62 -13.71
C MET A 46 8.56 -5.80 -12.36
N ARG A 47 7.42 -6.49 -12.32
CA ARG A 47 6.58 -6.66 -11.13
C ARG A 47 7.11 -7.77 -10.19
N GLY A 48 8.40 -7.70 -9.86
CA GLY A 48 9.05 -8.59 -8.90
C GLY A 48 8.87 -8.16 -7.44
N LEU A 49 9.24 -9.05 -6.53
CA LEU A 49 9.36 -8.79 -5.09
C LEU A 49 10.77 -9.21 -4.67
N SER A 50 11.56 -8.26 -4.17
CA SER A 50 12.93 -8.55 -3.77
C SER A 50 12.97 -9.38 -2.48
N PRO A 51 13.60 -10.57 -2.45
CA PRO A 51 13.79 -11.34 -1.23
C PRO A 51 14.48 -10.54 -0.12
N HIS A 52 15.39 -9.65 -0.50
CA HIS A 52 16.09 -8.77 0.45
C HIS A 52 15.10 -7.83 1.15
N TYR A 53 14.20 -7.19 0.42
CA TYR A 53 13.18 -6.33 1.02
C TYR A 53 12.16 -7.11 1.84
N MET A 54 11.83 -8.32 1.41
CA MET A 54 10.86 -9.15 2.12
C MET A 54 11.26 -9.44 3.57
N ARG A 55 12.55 -9.55 3.88
CA ARG A 55 13.02 -9.80 5.26
C ARG A 55 12.61 -8.73 6.25
N GLY A 56 12.77 -7.45 5.90
CA GLY A 56 12.47 -6.32 6.79
C GLY A 56 11.02 -5.86 6.74
N THR A 57 10.28 -6.21 5.71
CA THR A 57 8.94 -5.67 5.45
C THR A 57 7.95 -5.84 6.63
N PRO A 58 7.78 -7.01 7.27
CA PRO A 58 6.85 -7.13 8.40
C PRO A 58 7.25 -6.27 9.61
N ALA A 59 8.53 -6.17 9.92
CA ALA A 59 9.03 -5.37 11.04
C ALA A 59 8.84 -3.87 10.80
N ILE A 60 9.12 -3.38 9.59
CA ILE A 60 8.87 -1.99 9.19
C ILE A 60 7.38 -1.68 9.30
N ASN A 61 6.53 -2.55 8.77
CA ASN A 61 5.08 -2.37 8.81
C ASN A 61 4.53 -2.31 10.24
N ALA A 62 5.02 -3.17 11.14
CA ALA A 62 4.62 -3.17 12.54
C ALA A 62 5.07 -1.88 13.24
N TRP A 63 6.29 -1.41 12.97
CA TRP A 63 6.82 -0.18 13.53
C TRP A 63 6.02 1.05 13.05
N VAL A 64 5.78 1.19 11.74
CA VAL A 64 4.98 2.29 11.19
C VAL A 64 3.56 2.26 11.75
N GLU A 65 2.93 1.08 11.85
CA GLU A 65 1.59 0.97 12.41
C GLU A 65 1.54 1.40 13.88
N ASN A 66 2.51 1.00 14.69
CA ASN A 66 2.59 1.39 16.09
C ASN A 66 2.73 2.92 16.23
N LEU A 67 3.57 3.56 15.40
CA LEU A 67 3.72 5.00 15.37
C LEU A 67 2.40 5.68 15.02
N VAL A 68 1.77 5.29 13.91
CA VAL A 68 0.50 5.85 13.45
C VAL A 68 -0.63 5.62 14.45
N ALA A 69 -0.70 4.43 15.06
CA ALA A 69 -1.74 4.08 16.03
C ALA A 69 -1.57 4.78 17.38
N SER A 70 -0.36 5.18 17.75
CA SER A 70 -0.10 5.90 19.00
C SER A 70 -0.24 7.41 18.90
N ASP A 71 -0.33 7.96 17.68
CA ASP A 71 -0.43 9.40 17.44
C ASP A 71 -1.89 9.89 17.48
N PRO A 72 -2.27 10.77 18.45
CA PRO A 72 -3.65 11.23 18.59
C PRO A 72 -4.15 12.05 17.41
N GLU A 73 -3.29 12.82 16.73
CA GLU A 73 -3.66 13.64 15.58
C GLU A 73 -4.01 12.75 14.37
N LEU A 74 -3.20 11.73 14.12
CA LEU A 74 -3.46 10.76 13.05
C LEU A 74 -4.74 9.97 13.30
N GLN A 75 -4.96 9.55 14.56
CA GLN A 75 -6.19 8.85 14.96
C GLN A 75 -7.43 9.74 14.81
N ALA A 76 -7.37 11.00 15.24
CA ALA A 76 -8.47 11.96 15.12
C ALA A 76 -8.87 12.21 13.66
N ARG A 77 -7.94 12.05 12.72
CA ARG A 77 -8.19 12.19 11.27
C ARG A 77 -8.61 10.90 10.59
N GLY A 78 -8.72 9.79 11.33
CA GLY A 78 -9.05 8.48 10.76
C GLY A 78 -7.98 7.95 9.80
N PHE A 79 -6.72 8.35 10.00
CA PHE A 79 -5.59 7.84 9.23
C PHE A 79 -5.08 6.53 9.81
N SER A 80 -4.77 5.59 8.93
CA SER A 80 -4.24 4.27 9.31
C SER A 80 -3.41 3.67 8.18
N VAL A 81 -2.73 2.56 8.47
CA VAL A 81 -1.93 1.82 7.49
C VAL A 81 -2.40 0.37 7.39
N LEU A 82 -2.24 -0.25 6.21
CA LEU A 82 -2.43 -1.68 6.01
C LEU A 82 -1.09 -2.38 6.04
N ARG A 83 -0.88 -3.23 7.05
CA ARG A 83 0.38 -3.95 7.20
C ARG A 83 0.55 -5.07 6.20
N GLU A 84 1.77 -5.22 5.73
CA GLU A 84 2.29 -6.41 5.09
C GLU A 84 2.86 -7.31 6.19
N VAL A 85 2.04 -8.26 6.66
CA VAL A 85 2.25 -8.97 7.94
C VAL A 85 3.12 -10.21 7.84
N ALA A 86 3.26 -10.75 6.65
CA ALA A 86 4.09 -11.92 6.38
C ALA A 86 4.64 -11.85 4.97
N THR A 87 5.83 -12.36 4.79
CA THR A 87 6.53 -12.37 3.51
C THR A 87 7.27 -13.68 3.33
N LEU A 88 7.38 -14.12 2.10
CA LEU A 88 8.19 -15.25 1.68
C LEU A 88 9.06 -14.83 0.51
N GLY A 89 10.35 -15.11 0.58
CA GLY A 89 11.29 -14.95 -0.51
C GLY A 89 12.21 -16.19 -0.60
N TYR A 90 12.46 -16.63 -1.80
CA TYR A 90 13.34 -17.77 -2.05
C TYR A 90 14.58 -17.33 -2.82
N HIS A 91 15.74 -17.74 -2.33
CA HIS A 91 17.04 -17.56 -2.97
C HIS A 91 17.44 -18.84 -3.68
N HIS A 92 17.63 -18.78 -4.97
CA HIS A 92 18.12 -19.91 -5.77
C HIS A 92 19.61 -19.73 -6.02
N ALA A 93 20.44 -20.47 -5.28
CA ALA A 93 21.90 -20.28 -5.28
C ALA A 93 22.55 -20.37 -6.67
N ASP A 94 22.16 -21.36 -7.48
CA ASP A 94 22.71 -21.51 -8.83
C ASP A 94 22.31 -20.36 -9.75
N PHE A 95 21.09 -19.85 -9.62
CA PHE A 95 20.61 -18.74 -10.41
C PHE A 95 21.26 -17.41 -9.99
N GLU A 96 21.46 -17.20 -8.69
CA GLU A 96 22.18 -16.04 -8.15
C GLU A 96 23.64 -16.04 -8.58
N ALA A 97 24.30 -17.20 -8.63
CA ALA A 97 25.66 -17.33 -9.10
C ALA A 97 25.81 -17.10 -10.63
N ALA A 98 24.77 -17.40 -11.40
CA ALA A 98 24.78 -17.30 -12.86
C ALA A 98 24.30 -15.95 -13.39
N THR A 99 23.81 -15.04 -12.55
CA THR A 99 23.22 -13.78 -12.94
C THR A 99 23.73 -12.60 -12.09
N ASP A 100 23.58 -11.36 -12.60
CA ASP A 100 23.88 -10.17 -11.84
C ASP A 100 22.94 -10.02 -10.65
N LYS A 101 23.43 -9.43 -9.54
CA LYS A 101 22.68 -9.22 -8.29
C LYS A 101 21.37 -8.46 -8.47
N GLN A 102 21.28 -7.63 -9.50
CA GLN A 102 20.09 -6.84 -9.82
C GLN A 102 19.20 -7.47 -10.90
N HIS A 103 19.54 -8.68 -11.36
CA HIS A 103 18.80 -9.35 -12.41
C HIS A 103 17.31 -9.48 -12.05
N PRO A 104 16.39 -9.02 -12.91
CA PRO A 104 14.95 -8.95 -12.57
C PRO A 104 14.36 -10.28 -12.11
N TYR A 105 14.82 -11.39 -12.66
CA TYR A 105 14.31 -12.73 -12.30
C TYR A 105 14.71 -13.23 -10.92
N GLN A 106 15.70 -12.61 -10.27
CA GLN A 106 15.99 -12.90 -8.85
C GLN A 106 14.86 -12.42 -7.92
N LYS A 107 13.94 -11.59 -8.43
CA LYS A 107 12.79 -11.04 -7.69
C LYS A 107 11.48 -11.78 -7.96
N MET A 108 11.53 -12.97 -8.59
CA MET A 108 10.32 -13.67 -9.06
C MET A 108 9.81 -14.75 -8.10
N LEU A 109 10.62 -15.22 -7.17
CA LEU A 109 10.25 -16.27 -6.22
C LEU A 109 9.93 -15.66 -4.85
N ALA A 110 8.92 -14.82 -4.79
CA ALA A 110 8.51 -14.17 -3.56
C ALA A 110 7.01 -13.87 -3.55
N CYS A 111 6.45 -13.80 -2.34
CA CYS A 111 5.08 -13.35 -2.10
C CYS A 111 4.98 -12.66 -0.73
N LEU A 112 3.91 -11.90 -0.54
CA LEU A 112 3.58 -11.29 0.75
C LEU A 112 2.08 -11.36 1.02
N TRP A 113 1.74 -11.29 2.31
CA TRP A 113 0.37 -11.22 2.80
C TRP A 113 0.15 -9.87 3.46
N ARG A 114 -0.86 -9.13 2.97
CA ARG A 114 -1.28 -7.83 3.47
C ARG A 114 -2.62 -7.93 4.18
N GLU A 115 -2.81 -7.15 5.23
CA GLU A 115 -4.10 -7.03 5.92
C GLU A 115 -5.21 -6.61 4.95
N SER A 116 -6.42 -7.05 5.25
CA SER A 116 -7.61 -6.55 4.57
C SER A 116 -8.12 -5.29 5.27
N PRO A 117 -8.46 -4.24 4.53
CA PRO A 117 -9.07 -3.04 5.12
C PRO A 117 -10.43 -3.33 5.78
N TYR A 118 -11.09 -4.41 5.37
CA TYR A 118 -12.39 -4.84 5.92
C TYR A 118 -12.33 -5.35 7.37
N ILE A 119 -11.12 -5.49 7.94
CA ILE A 119 -10.97 -5.87 9.37
C ILE A 119 -11.32 -4.69 10.27
N ARG A 120 -11.01 -3.47 9.85
CA ARG A 120 -11.06 -2.26 10.70
C ARG A 120 -12.10 -1.22 10.25
N ILE A 121 -12.77 -1.45 9.12
CA ILE A 121 -13.75 -0.49 8.61
C ILE A 121 -15.07 -0.54 9.37
N ALA A 122 -15.59 0.63 9.73
CA ALA A 122 -16.94 0.75 10.27
C ALA A 122 -18.02 0.39 9.20
N PRO A 123 -19.15 -0.21 9.59
CA PRO A 123 -20.15 -0.72 8.65
C PRO A 123 -20.76 0.35 7.73
N ASN A 124 -20.78 1.61 8.17
CA ASN A 124 -21.31 2.76 7.41
C ASN A 124 -20.29 3.40 6.47
N ARG A 125 -19.05 2.90 6.44
CA ARG A 125 -17.99 3.43 5.58
C ARG A 125 -17.81 2.60 4.33
N ARG A 126 -17.48 3.28 3.25
CA ARG A 126 -17.09 2.69 1.97
C ARG A 126 -15.61 2.98 1.69
N LEU A 127 -14.96 2.04 1.02
CA LEU A 127 -13.55 2.16 0.64
C LEU A 127 -13.43 2.41 -0.86
N MET A 128 -12.52 3.30 -1.22
CA MET A 128 -12.21 3.59 -2.61
C MET A 128 -10.73 3.97 -2.72
N THR A 129 -10.01 3.44 -3.70
CA THR A 129 -8.66 3.95 -3.99
C THR A 129 -8.75 5.39 -4.44
N MET A 130 -7.78 6.23 -4.05
CA MET A 130 -7.75 7.63 -4.42
C MET A 130 -7.71 7.82 -5.95
N ALA A 131 -7.02 6.93 -6.67
CA ALA A 131 -6.96 6.94 -8.14
C ALA A 131 -8.35 6.84 -8.80
N ALA A 132 -9.34 6.21 -8.13
CA ALA A 132 -10.69 6.09 -8.67
C ALA A 132 -11.40 7.44 -8.83
N LEU A 133 -10.95 8.49 -8.14
CA LEU A 133 -11.49 9.85 -8.31
C LEU A 133 -11.29 10.40 -9.74
N LEU A 134 -10.30 9.87 -10.47
CA LEU A 134 -10.02 10.25 -11.86
C LEU A 134 -10.89 9.49 -12.88
N HIS A 135 -11.68 8.53 -12.39
CA HIS A 135 -12.53 7.72 -13.28
C HIS A 135 -13.60 8.58 -13.95
N ARG A 136 -13.81 8.30 -15.25
CA ARG A 136 -14.95 8.78 -16.03
C ARG A 136 -15.70 7.59 -16.59
N ASP A 137 -17.00 7.70 -16.62
CA ASP A 137 -17.84 6.66 -17.21
C ASP A 137 -17.85 6.73 -18.76
N ALA A 138 -18.63 5.86 -19.39
CA ALA A 138 -18.76 5.83 -20.85
C ALA A 138 -19.38 7.11 -21.45
N SER A 139 -20.10 7.90 -20.68
CA SER A 139 -20.67 9.21 -21.06
C SER A 139 -19.69 10.36 -20.84
N GLY A 140 -18.56 10.10 -20.19
CA GLY A 140 -17.55 11.10 -19.82
C GLY A 140 -17.79 11.77 -18.47
N ASP A 141 -18.80 11.32 -17.71
CA ASP A 141 -19.13 11.87 -16.41
C ASP A 141 -18.09 11.44 -15.36
N ALA A 142 -17.66 12.41 -14.54
CA ALA A 142 -16.59 12.17 -13.57
C ALA A 142 -17.17 11.62 -12.26
N LEU A 143 -16.57 10.53 -11.75
CA LEU A 143 -16.91 9.95 -10.45
C LEU A 143 -16.77 10.97 -9.31
N LEU A 144 -15.75 11.83 -9.36
CA LEU A 144 -15.56 12.88 -8.36
C LEU A 144 -16.77 13.83 -8.30
N SER A 145 -17.30 14.27 -9.46
CA SER A 145 -18.49 15.14 -9.51
C SER A 145 -19.71 14.44 -8.91
N ALA A 146 -19.93 13.18 -9.27
CA ALA A 146 -21.03 12.38 -8.72
C ALA A 146 -20.94 12.20 -7.19
N LEU A 147 -19.74 12.02 -6.65
CA LEU A 147 -19.53 11.95 -5.20
C LEU A 147 -19.81 13.27 -4.50
N ILE A 148 -19.35 14.39 -5.07
CA ILE A 148 -19.61 15.73 -4.53
C ILE A 148 -21.10 16.00 -4.50
N ASP A 149 -21.80 15.76 -5.60
CA ASP A 149 -23.25 15.98 -5.71
C ASP A 149 -24.02 15.09 -4.71
N ALA A 150 -23.70 13.81 -4.64
CA ALA A 150 -24.32 12.87 -3.71
C ALA A 150 -24.04 13.21 -2.23
N SER A 151 -22.92 13.85 -1.93
CA SER A 151 -22.58 14.27 -0.56
C SER A 151 -23.41 15.45 -0.04
N GLY A 152 -23.92 16.30 -0.92
CA GLY A 152 -24.71 17.49 -0.61
C GLY A 152 -23.93 18.64 0.08
N ILE A 153 -22.60 18.51 0.27
CA ILE A 153 -21.83 19.56 1.00
C ILE A 153 -21.13 20.57 0.08
N GLY A 154 -21.22 20.36 -1.24
CA GLY A 154 -20.58 21.21 -2.25
C GLY A 154 -19.08 20.96 -2.43
N ALA A 155 -18.57 21.34 -3.60
CA ALA A 155 -17.21 20.98 -4.06
C ALA A 155 -16.11 21.49 -3.13
N ARG A 156 -16.17 22.76 -2.72
CA ARG A 156 -15.14 23.35 -1.87
C ARG A 156 -14.98 22.57 -0.56
N ARG A 157 -16.09 22.33 0.12
CA ARG A 157 -16.08 21.63 1.41
C ARG A 157 -15.69 20.17 1.27
N TRP A 158 -16.07 19.54 0.16
CA TRP A 158 -15.66 18.17 -0.14
C TRP A 158 -14.14 18.07 -0.32
N ILE A 159 -13.53 18.98 -1.08
CA ILE A 159 -12.08 19.04 -1.27
C ILE A 159 -11.34 19.35 0.04
N GLU A 160 -11.86 20.24 0.87
CA GLU A 160 -11.29 20.49 2.19
C GLU A 160 -11.29 19.23 3.05
N ARG A 161 -12.37 18.43 3.03
CA ARG A 161 -12.45 17.14 3.72
C ARG A 161 -11.48 16.10 3.13
N TYR A 162 -11.38 16.05 1.83
CA TYR A 162 -10.45 15.18 1.12
C TYR A 162 -9.00 15.47 1.52
N LEU A 163 -8.57 16.73 1.47
CA LEU A 163 -7.23 17.13 1.87
C LEU A 163 -6.96 16.86 3.36
N ALA A 164 -7.94 17.13 4.22
CA ALA A 164 -7.83 16.83 5.64
C ALA A 164 -7.70 15.32 5.95
N ALA A 165 -8.31 14.46 5.12
CA ALA A 165 -8.28 13.01 5.32
C ALA A 165 -6.95 12.37 4.90
N TYR A 166 -6.22 12.94 3.92
CA TYR A 166 -4.98 12.30 3.44
C TYR A 166 -3.74 13.19 3.49
N MET A 167 -3.84 14.43 3.01
CA MET A 167 -2.66 15.33 2.91
C MET A 167 -2.19 15.76 4.30
N THR A 168 -3.11 16.16 5.16
CA THR A 168 -2.75 16.59 6.52
C THR A 168 -2.07 15.49 7.34
N PRO A 169 -2.56 14.23 7.36
CA PRO A 169 -1.83 13.14 8.00
C PRO A 169 -0.42 12.90 7.44
N LEU A 170 -0.25 12.95 6.12
CA LEU A 170 1.08 12.77 5.50
C LEU A 170 2.05 13.88 5.90
N LEU A 171 1.59 15.12 5.89
CA LEU A 171 2.39 16.27 6.36
C LEU A 171 2.68 16.17 7.87
N HIS A 172 1.73 15.70 8.67
CA HIS A 172 1.96 15.47 10.09
C HIS A 172 3.02 14.39 10.31
N CYS A 173 2.97 13.27 9.60
CA CYS A 173 4.02 12.26 9.65
C CYS A 173 5.39 12.84 9.30
N PHE A 174 5.45 13.68 8.27
CA PHE A 174 6.68 14.34 7.85
C PHE A 174 7.26 15.29 8.91
N PHE A 175 6.44 16.23 9.41
CA PHE A 175 6.93 17.29 10.29
C PHE A 175 7.05 16.89 11.76
N ALA A 176 6.25 15.93 12.23
CA ALA A 176 6.27 15.52 13.64
C ALA A 176 7.12 14.26 13.89
N HIS A 177 7.32 13.45 12.85
CA HIS A 177 7.98 12.14 12.98
C HIS A 177 9.13 11.92 12.01
N ASP A 178 9.49 12.91 11.19
CA ASP A 178 10.48 12.80 10.10
C ASP A 178 10.22 11.62 9.16
N LEU A 179 8.96 11.16 9.12
CA LEU A 179 8.51 9.97 8.42
C LEU A 179 7.90 10.35 7.07
N VAL A 180 8.49 9.83 6.02
CA VAL A 180 8.06 10.06 4.64
C VAL A 180 7.47 8.81 4.04
N PHE A 181 6.41 9.00 3.30
CA PHE A 181 5.82 7.98 2.42
C PHE A 181 5.90 8.42 0.96
N MET A 182 5.81 7.47 0.03
CA MET A 182 5.63 7.75 -1.40
C MET A 182 4.15 7.58 -1.78
N PRO A 183 3.27 8.52 -1.42
CA PRO A 183 1.85 8.38 -1.62
C PRO A 183 1.49 8.60 -3.09
N HIS A 184 0.84 7.63 -3.69
CA HIS A 184 0.21 7.76 -5.00
C HIS A 184 -1.23 7.25 -4.98
N GLY A 185 -2.01 7.57 -6.02
CA GLY A 185 -3.45 7.29 -6.04
C GLY A 185 -3.84 5.83 -5.85
N GLU A 186 -2.95 4.88 -6.14
CA GLU A 186 -3.21 3.45 -5.95
C GLU A 186 -2.82 2.96 -4.55
N SER A 187 -1.85 3.61 -3.87
CA SER A 187 -1.40 3.22 -2.53
C SER A 187 -2.26 3.80 -1.42
N LEU A 188 -3.14 4.75 -1.73
CA LEU A 188 -4.00 5.40 -0.77
C LEU A 188 -5.47 5.02 -0.99
N ILE A 189 -6.11 4.54 0.08
CA ILE A 189 -7.51 4.14 0.11
C ILE A 189 -8.27 5.17 0.95
N LEU A 190 -9.22 5.86 0.34
CA LEU A 190 -10.13 6.77 1.04
C LEU A 190 -11.21 6.00 1.76
N GLN A 191 -11.52 6.43 2.98
CA GLN A 191 -12.71 6.03 3.72
C GLN A 191 -13.79 7.08 3.52
N LEU A 192 -14.91 6.69 2.95
CA LEU A 192 -16.06 7.56 2.68
C LEU A 192 -17.22 7.23 3.61
N GLU A 193 -17.80 8.25 4.20
CA GLU A 193 -19.06 8.16 4.93
C GLU A 193 -20.06 9.16 4.30
N ASN A 194 -21.22 8.67 3.88
CA ASN A 194 -22.20 9.46 3.13
C ASN A 194 -21.56 10.22 1.95
N HIS A 195 -20.68 9.52 1.19
CA HIS A 195 -19.93 10.06 0.05
C HIS A 195 -18.87 11.14 0.38
N VAL A 196 -18.64 11.45 1.66
CA VAL A 196 -17.64 12.42 2.12
C VAL A 196 -16.39 11.69 2.61
N PRO A 197 -15.15 12.12 2.26
CA PRO A 197 -13.94 11.61 2.84
C PRO A 197 -13.86 11.90 4.35
N VAL A 198 -13.64 10.85 5.16
CA VAL A 198 -13.55 10.93 6.63
C VAL A 198 -12.27 10.32 7.18
N GLY A 199 -11.44 9.74 6.33
CA GLY A 199 -10.16 9.16 6.68
C GLY A 199 -9.48 8.54 5.48
N ALA A 200 -8.26 8.08 5.68
CA ALA A 200 -7.47 7.41 4.66
C ALA A 200 -6.69 6.22 5.25
N ILE A 201 -6.44 5.25 4.40
CA ILE A 201 -5.63 4.08 4.71
C ILE A 201 -4.50 4.01 3.70
N LEU A 202 -3.26 4.04 4.15
CA LEU A 202 -2.10 3.88 3.30
C LEU A 202 -1.66 2.41 3.25
N LYS A 203 -1.31 1.93 2.07
CA LYS A 203 -0.79 0.57 1.84
C LYS A 203 0.54 0.62 1.10
N ASP A 204 1.16 -0.57 0.95
CA ASP A 204 2.46 -0.76 0.28
C ASP A 204 3.62 -0.03 0.99
N ILE A 205 3.49 0.18 2.31
CA ILE A 205 4.44 0.94 3.14
C ILE A 205 5.79 0.24 3.35
N GLY A 206 5.86 -1.06 3.15
CA GLY A 206 7.09 -1.82 3.35
C GLY A 206 8.24 -1.43 2.41
N GLU A 207 7.95 -0.94 1.22
CA GLU A 207 8.94 -0.51 0.23
C GLU A 207 8.99 1.02 0.04
N GLU A 208 7.92 1.73 0.45
CA GLU A 208 7.68 3.15 0.14
C GLU A 208 7.76 4.06 1.39
N THR A 209 8.49 3.64 2.41
CA THR A 209 8.67 4.40 3.65
C THR A 209 10.12 4.81 3.83
N GLY A 210 10.35 6.05 4.23
CA GLY A 210 11.66 6.57 4.63
C GLY A 210 11.56 7.40 5.92
N ILE A 211 12.64 7.46 6.69
CA ILE A 211 12.78 8.33 7.85
C ILE A 211 14.07 9.15 7.72
N PHE A 212 13.99 10.44 8.02
CA PHE A 212 15.13 11.36 7.85
C PHE A 212 16.04 11.44 9.08
N ASP A 213 15.50 11.21 10.26
CA ASP A 213 16.28 11.20 11.47
C ASP A 213 16.02 9.93 12.29
N ASN A 214 17.07 9.31 12.79
CA ASN A 214 16.98 8.11 13.62
C ASN A 214 16.75 8.46 15.10
N VAL A 215 15.82 9.38 15.37
CA VAL A 215 15.44 9.78 16.75
C VAL A 215 14.61 8.68 17.42
N GLN A 216 13.99 7.81 16.64
CA GLN A 216 13.21 6.69 17.11
C GLN A 216 13.97 5.38 16.89
N SER A 217 13.88 4.46 17.85
CA SER A 217 14.50 3.13 17.73
C SER A 217 13.89 2.36 16.56
N LEU A 218 14.60 2.32 15.43
CA LEU A 218 14.21 1.49 14.31
C LEU A 218 14.35 0.00 14.66
N PRO A 219 13.47 -0.86 14.15
CA PRO A 219 13.67 -2.30 14.26
C PRO A 219 15.01 -2.71 13.65
N GLU A 220 15.71 -3.64 14.27
CA GLU A 220 17.00 -4.17 13.77
C GLU A 220 16.94 -4.62 12.30
N ALA A 221 15.77 -5.12 11.85
CA ALA A 221 15.54 -5.54 10.47
C ALA A 221 15.24 -4.40 9.49
N ALA A 222 15.22 -3.14 9.95
CA ALA A 222 14.71 -2.02 9.16
C ALA A 222 15.69 -0.87 8.90
N PRO A 223 17.05 -1.05 8.88
CA PRO A 223 17.97 0.06 8.64
C PRO A 223 17.76 0.71 7.26
N ARG A 224 17.14 0.00 6.32
CA ARG A 224 16.88 0.49 4.95
C ARG A 224 15.88 1.63 4.85
N VAL A 225 15.07 1.88 5.89
CA VAL A 225 14.14 3.03 5.88
C VAL A 225 14.82 4.33 6.29
N LEU A 226 16.04 4.26 6.85
CA LEU A 226 16.81 5.46 7.17
C LEU A 226 17.33 6.11 5.89
N VAL A 227 16.99 7.36 5.67
CA VAL A 227 17.46 8.17 4.55
C VAL A 227 18.68 8.96 5.01
N GLU A 228 19.88 8.57 4.54
CA GLU A 228 21.14 9.18 4.95
C GLU A 228 21.31 10.60 4.38
N ALA A 229 20.65 10.92 3.27
CA ALA A 229 20.71 12.23 2.64
C ALA A 229 19.31 12.66 2.17
N PRO A 230 18.69 13.66 2.83
CA PRO A 230 17.37 14.17 2.46
C PRO A 230 17.24 14.58 0.99
N GLU A 231 18.35 15.07 0.40
CA GLU A 231 18.40 15.46 -1.01
C GLU A 231 18.12 14.30 -1.96
N GLN A 232 18.43 13.07 -1.57
CA GLN A 232 18.16 11.87 -2.40
C GLN A 232 16.67 11.56 -2.52
N PHE A 233 15.86 12.00 -1.57
CA PHE A 233 14.42 11.76 -1.57
C PHE A 233 13.65 12.70 -2.51
N MET A 234 14.25 13.83 -2.88
CA MET A 234 13.62 14.80 -3.79
C MET A 234 13.65 14.38 -5.26
N PHE A 235 14.34 13.28 -5.59
CA PHE A 235 14.50 12.79 -6.95
C PHE A 235 13.85 11.40 -7.18
N LEU A 236 13.09 10.88 -6.22
CA LEU A 236 12.30 9.67 -6.31
C LEU A 236 10.81 10.01 -6.46
#